data_60205dc1f81473ab1f745e32ef6144a8
#
_entry.id   60205dc1f81473ab1f745e32ef6144a8
#
_cell.length_a   1.000
_cell.length_b   1.000
_cell.length_c   1.000
_cell.angle_alpha   90.00
_cell.angle_beta   90.00
_cell.angle_gamma   90.00
#
_symmetry.space_group_name_H-M   'P 1'
#
loop_
_entity.id
_entity.type
_entity.pdbx_description
1 polymer ?
#
loop_
_entity_poly.entity_id
_entity_poly.type
_entity_poly.pdbx_seq_one_letter_code
_entity_poly.pdbx_strand_id
1 'polypeptide(L)'
;MKIKNTRRQFMRLLGITAPSLFMMQRLTAQIPDTVKPGIGPYPDSWLPDGIQSRFVENINGLRIHLLEAGHEPGDRPVLVLLHGFPELAYSWRKIMLPLANSGYHVIAPDLRGYGRTTGWSSDYETDLTPFRMLNK
;
A
#
# COMPACT_ATOMS: atom_id res chain seq x y z
N MET A 1 34.90 -11.50 -35.42
CA MET A 1 34.90 -12.58 -34.42
C MET A 1 33.98 -12.17 -33.28
N LYS A 2 32.71 -12.64 -33.24
CA LYS A 2 31.72 -12.30 -32.24
C LYS A 2 31.85 -13.24 -31.04
N ILE A 3 32.37 -12.73 -29.95
CA ILE A 3 32.44 -13.48 -28.69
C ILE A 3 31.01 -13.47 -28.08
N LYS A 4 30.32 -14.59 -28.22
CA LYS A 4 29.08 -14.83 -27.48
C LYS A 4 29.43 -15.21 -26.03
N ASN A 5 29.60 -14.23 -25.16
CA ASN A 5 29.68 -14.49 -23.74
C ASN A 5 28.28 -14.84 -23.23
N THR A 6 28.03 -16.14 -23.06
CA THR A 6 26.80 -16.61 -22.43
C THR A 6 26.87 -16.39 -20.91
N ARG A 7 25.72 -16.10 -20.28
CA ARG A 7 25.57 -15.96 -18.81
C ARG A 7 26.31 -17.05 -18.01
N ARG A 8 26.40 -18.25 -18.56
CA ARG A 8 27.15 -19.39 -17.96
C ARG A 8 28.66 -19.17 -17.88
N GLN A 9 29.26 -18.51 -18.88
CA GLN A 9 30.71 -18.23 -18.89
C GLN A 9 31.07 -17.12 -17.91
N PHE A 10 30.23 -16.10 -17.80
CA PHE A 10 30.41 -15.02 -16.82
C PHE A 10 30.34 -15.52 -15.37
N MET A 11 29.44 -16.44 -15.08
CA MET A 11 29.29 -17.04 -13.73
C MET A 11 30.48 -17.94 -13.35
N ARG A 12 31.13 -18.58 -14.30
CA ARG A 12 32.36 -19.37 -14.04
C ARG A 12 33.57 -18.51 -13.72
N LEU A 13 33.65 -17.30 -14.29
CA LEU A 13 34.72 -16.34 -13.99
C LEU A 13 34.63 -15.76 -12.56
N LEU A 14 33.44 -15.75 -11.95
CA LEU A 14 33.21 -15.27 -10.57
C LEU A 14 33.40 -16.36 -9.51
N GLY A 15 33.83 -17.59 -9.89
CA GLY A 15 34.06 -18.67 -8.93
C GLY A 15 32.79 -19.17 -8.19
N ILE A 16 31.60 -18.84 -8.68
CA ILE A 16 30.33 -19.26 -8.07
C ILE A 16 30.06 -20.71 -8.51
N THR A 17 30.19 -21.65 -7.61
CA THR A 17 29.90 -23.06 -7.84
C THR A 17 28.41 -23.34 -7.87
N ALA A 18 27.97 -24.37 -8.59
CA ALA A 18 26.57 -24.76 -8.70
C ALA A 18 25.81 -24.94 -7.35
N PRO A 19 26.44 -25.42 -6.27
CA PRO A 19 25.80 -25.50 -4.96
C PRO A 19 25.42 -24.14 -4.38
N SER A 20 26.28 -23.12 -4.55
CA SER A 20 26.03 -21.76 -4.06
C SER A 20 24.87 -21.10 -4.77
N LEU A 21 24.73 -21.35 -6.07
CA LEU A 21 23.61 -20.82 -6.86
C LEU A 21 22.27 -21.48 -6.46
N PHE A 22 22.29 -22.78 -6.17
CA PHE A 22 21.12 -23.53 -5.72
C PHE A 22 20.67 -23.13 -4.32
N MET A 23 21.62 -22.82 -3.45
CA MET A 23 21.37 -22.34 -2.10
C MET A 23 20.81 -20.90 -2.13
N MET A 24 21.30 -20.05 -3.04
CA MET A 24 20.81 -18.69 -3.22
C MET A 24 19.39 -18.69 -3.83
N GLN A 25 19.06 -19.61 -4.73
CA GLN A 25 17.69 -19.78 -5.24
C GLN A 25 16.71 -20.28 -4.17
N ARG A 26 17.16 -21.11 -3.23
CA ARG A 26 16.32 -21.53 -2.11
C ARG A 26 16.07 -20.41 -1.09
N LEU A 27 17.04 -19.48 -0.92
CA LEU A 27 16.84 -18.32 -0.03
C LEU A 27 15.82 -17.31 -0.61
N THR A 28 15.77 -17.16 -1.94
CA THR A 28 14.78 -16.27 -2.57
C THR A 28 13.40 -16.90 -2.71
N ALA A 29 13.31 -18.24 -2.68
CA ALA A 29 12.04 -18.96 -2.75
C ALA A 29 11.33 -19.13 -1.40
N GLN A 30 11.91 -18.64 -0.33
CA GLN A 30 11.37 -18.76 1.04
C GLN A 30 11.06 -17.41 1.71
N ILE A 31 10.81 -16.35 0.90
CA ILE A 31 9.96 -15.28 1.42
C ILE A 31 8.53 -15.83 1.22
N PRO A 32 7.88 -16.34 2.26
CA PRO A 32 6.47 -16.62 2.11
C PRO A 32 5.81 -15.29 1.76
N ASP A 33 4.82 -15.31 0.87
CA ASP A 33 3.77 -14.29 0.82
C ASP A 33 3.02 -14.34 2.17
N THR A 34 3.75 -14.11 3.25
CA THR A 34 3.15 -13.89 4.54
C THR A 34 2.43 -12.57 4.40
N VAL A 35 1.12 -12.67 4.25
CA VAL A 35 0.18 -11.66 4.72
C VAL A 35 0.90 -10.87 5.81
N LYS A 36 1.30 -9.64 5.49
CA LYS A 36 1.89 -8.75 6.49
C LYS A 36 0.96 -8.82 7.69
N PRO A 37 1.42 -9.21 8.89
CA PRO A 37 0.55 -9.30 10.06
C PRO A 37 -0.23 -7.99 10.09
N GLY A 38 -1.56 -8.08 10.08
CA GLY A 38 -2.43 -6.96 9.76
C GLY A 38 -2.04 -5.72 10.54
N ILE A 39 -1.43 -4.76 9.84
CA ILE A 39 -1.11 -3.47 10.46
C ILE A 39 -2.45 -2.91 10.93
N GLY A 40 -2.57 -2.66 12.24
CA GLY A 40 -3.76 -2.06 12.84
C GLY A 40 -3.98 -0.60 12.36
N PRO A 41 -5.06 0.06 12.77
CA PRO A 41 -5.25 1.48 12.52
C PRO A 41 -4.13 2.30 13.19
N TYR A 42 -3.99 3.57 12.85
CA TYR A 42 -3.09 4.46 13.59
C TYR A 42 -3.55 4.55 15.05
N PRO A 43 -2.61 4.53 16.00
CA PRO A 43 -2.94 4.89 17.38
C PRO A 43 -3.49 6.32 17.43
N ASP A 44 -4.48 6.56 18.30
CA ASP A 44 -5.10 7.89 18.44
C ASP A 44 -4.04 8.96 18.79
N SER A 45 -3.01 8.59 19.55
CA SER A 45 -1.91 9.50 19.91
C SER A 45 -1.08 10.02 18.73
N TRP A 46 -1.23 9.43 17.54
CA TRP A 46 -0.53 9.86 16.31
C TRP A 46 -1.36 10.79 15.44
N LEU A 47 -2.63 10.93 15.76
CA LEU A 47 -3.58 11.73 15.00
C LEU A 47 -4.01 12.97 15.81
N PRO A 48 -4.31 14.09 15.16
CA PRO A 48 -4.99 15.19 15.80
C PRO A 48 -6.37 14.75 16.35
N ASP A 49 -6.75 15.28 17.51
CA ASP A 49 -8.07 15.04 18.09
C ASP A 49 -9.18 15.37 17.07
N GLY A 50 -10.14 14.44 16.91
CA GLY A 50 -11.23 14.57 15.93
C GLY A 50 -10.94 13.90 14.58
N ILE A 51 -9.76 13.30 14.40
CA ILE A 51 -9.48 12.38 13.29
C ILE A 51 -9.40 10.96 13.83
N GLN A 52 -10.14 10.06 13.25
CA GLN A 52 -10.05 8.64 13.57
C GLN A 52 -9.44 7.84 12.42
N SER A 53 -8.80 6.72 12.76
CA SER A 53 -8.23 5.76 11.83
C SER A 53 -9.01 4.48 11.90
N ARG A 54 -9.51 3.97 10.76
CA ARG A 54 -10.25 2.71 10.72
C ARG A 54 -10.08 1.98 9.40
N PHE A 55 -10.60 0.77 9.35
CA PHE A 55 -10.67 -0.03 8.14
C PHE A 55 -12.11 -0.19 7.67
N VAL A 56 -12.26 -0.29 6.35
CA VAL A 56 -13.49 -0.70 5.68
C VAL A 56 -13.20 -1.97 4.90
N GLU A 57 -13.97 -2.99 5.17
CA GLU A 57 -13.76 -4.30 4.59
C GLU A 57 -14.47 -4.45 3.24
N ASN A 58 -13.91 -5.28 2.37
CA ASN A 58 -14.53 -5.77 1.15
C ASN A 58 -14.92 -4.69 0.13
N ILE A 59 -14.14 -3.62 0.02
CA ILE A 59 -14.30 -2.63 -1.04
C ILE A 59 -13.45 -3.09 -2.23
N ASN A 60 -14.10 -3.61 -3.26
CA ASN A 60 -13.43 -4.21 -4.44
C ASN A 60 -12.38 -5.28 -4.06
N GLY A 61 -12.70 -6.11 -3.07
CA GLY A 61 -11.79 -7.14 -2.56
C GLY A 61 -10.67 -6.62 -1.66
N LEU A 62 -10.66 -5.33 -1.34
CA LEU A 62 -9.68 -4.73 -0.47
C LEU A 62 -10.21 -4.55 0.95
N ARG A 63 -9.29 -4.57 1.91
CA ARG A 63 -9.46 -4.01 3.23
C ARG A 63 -8.83 -2.63 3.22
N ILE A 64 -9.63 -1.59 3.05
CA ILE A 64 -9.16 -0.22 2.89
C ILE A 64 -8.97 0.42 4.26
N HIS A 65 -7.76 0.91 4.50
CA HIS A 65 -7.48 1.82 5.60
C HIS A 65 -7.87 3.24 5.22
N LEU A 66 -8.50 3.97 6.14
CA LEU A 66 -8.81 5.38 5.95
C LEU A 66 -8.68 6.19 7.23
N LEU A 67 -8.42 7.47 7.06
CA LEU A 67 -8.62 8.50 8.07
C LEU A 67 -9.97 9.16 7.84
N GLU A 68 -10.63 9.56 8.91
CA GLU A 68 -11.97 10.11 8.89
C GLU A 68 -12.12 11.24 9.91
N ALA A 69 -12.80 12.31 9.52
CA ALA A 69 -13.11 13.45 10.38
C ALA A 69 -14.52 13.98 10.08
N GLY A 70 -15.21 14.54 11.08
CA GLY A 70 -16.58 15.03 10.91
C GLY A 70 -17.59 13.90 10.68
N HIS A 71 -17.35 12.74 11.27
CA HIS A 71 -18.16 11.53 11.13
C HIS A 71 -19.36 11.47 12.08
N GLU A 72 -19.57 12.50 12.89
CA GLU A 72 -20.70 12.56 13.80
C GLU A 72 -22.01 12.48 13.00
N PRO A 73 -23.06 11.89 13.59
CA PRO A 73 -24.35 11.77 12.94
C PRO A 73 -24.88 13.11 12.43
N GLY A 74 -25.26 13.17 11.17
CA GLY A 74 -25.77 14.37 10.52
C GLY A 74 -25.75 14.23 9.00
N ASP A 75 -26.48 15.10 8.31
CA ASP A 75 -26.53 15.18 6.86
C ASP A 75 -25.38 16.06 6.35
N ARG A 76 -24.15 15.57 6.50
CA ARG A 76 -22.95 16.28 6.06
C ARG A 76 -22.54 15.81 4.66
N PRO A 77 -22.26 16.71 3.72
CA PRO A 77 -21.68 16.32 2.43
C PRO A 77 -20.33 15.66 2.63
N VAL A 78 -20.09 14.57 1.89
CA VAL A 78 -18.87 13.77 1.99
C VAL A 78 -17.80 14.35 1.07
N LEU A 79 -16.59 14.55 1.60
CA LEU A 79 -15.38 14.86 0.85
C LEU A 79 -14.42 13.67 0.91
N VAL A 80 -14.00 13.17 -0.26
CA VAL A 80 -12.98 12.13 -0.36
C VAL A 80 -11.67 12.76 -0.82
N LEU A 81 -10.62 12.64 -0.01
CA LEU A 81 -9.30 13.19 -0.25
C LEU A 81 -8.36 12.08 -0.71
N LEU A 82 -8.09 12.01 -2.00
CA LEU A 82 -7.20 11.00 -2.58
C LEU A 82 -5.76 11.53 -2.58
N HIS A 83 -4.82 10.74 -2.03
CA HIS A 83 -3.41 11.09 -2.08
C HIS A 83 -2.79 10.73 -3.43
N GLY A 84 -1.63 11.33 -3.75
CA GLY A 84 -0.81 10.99 -4.90
C GLY A 84 0.40 10.11 -4.53
N PHE A 85 1.32 9.95 -5.47
CA PHE A 85 2.60 9.29 -5.25
C PHE A 85 3.64 10.32 -4.74
N PRO A 86 4.46 10.01 -3.74
CA PRO A 86 4.51 8.81 -2.89
C PRO A 86 3.78 8.97 -1.54
N GLU A 87 2.67 9.65 -1.53
CA GLU A 87 1.94 10.07 -0.33
C GLU A 87 1.07 8.94 0.27
N LEU A 88 0.44 9.24 1.43
CA LEU A 88 -0.49 8.39 2.16
C LEU A 88 -1.69 9.23 2.64
N ALA A 89 -2.75 8.59 3.09
CA ALA A 89 -3.88 9.25 3.75
C ALA A 89 -3.43 10.24 4.84
N TYR A 90 -2.35 9.91 5.55
CA TYR A 90 -1.78 10.71 6.62
C TYR A 90 -1.35 12.12 6.20
N SER A 91 -1.07 12.36 4.93
CA SER A 91 -0.70 13.68 4.40
C SER A 91 -1.81 14.70 4.57
N TRP A 92 -3.06 14.26 4.56
CA TRP A 92 -4.25 15.10 4.64
C TRP A 92 -4.61 15.56 6.06
N ARG A 93 -4.01 14.98 7.12
CA ARG A 93 -4.39 15.22 8.52
C ARG A 93 -4.49 16.68 8.94
N LYS A 94 -3.69 17.56 8.30
CA LYS A 94 -3.68 19.01 8.66
C LYS A 94 -4.88 19.77 8.13
N ILE A 95 -5.48 19.31 7.02
CA ILE A 95 -6.62 20.00 6.40
C ILE A 95 -7.95 19.31 6.70
N MET A 96 -7.93 18.07 7.17
CA MET A 96 -9.16 17.32 7.46
C MET A 96 -10.04 18.01 8.51
N LEU A 97 -9.44 18.48 9.62
CA LEU A 97 -10.19 19.18 10.67
C LEU A 97 -10.79 20.52 10.23
N PRO A 98 -10.05 21.41 9.53
CA PRO A 98 -10.65 22.61 8.94
C PRO A 98 -11.86 22.30 8.04
N LEU A 99 -11.79 21.25 7.23
CA LEU A 99 -12.91 20.83 6.36
C LEU A 99 -14.07 20.27 7.18
N ALA A 100 -13.79 19.43 8.19
CA ALA A 100 -14.81 18.89 9.09
C ALA A 100 -15.52 20.01 9.88
N ASN A 101 -14.79 20.99 10.35
CA ASN A 101 -15.33 22.18 11.03
C ASN A 101 -16.18 23.05 10.09
N SER A 102 -15.93 22.97 8.78
CA SER A 102 -16.76 23.64 7.75
C SER A 102 -18.02 22.83 7.40
N GLY A 103 -18.31 21.75 8.11
CA GLY A 103 -19.55 20.97 7.98
C GLY A 103 -19.44 19.77 7.03
N TYR A 104 -18.25 19.38 6.63
CA TYR A 104 -18.05 18.19 5.78
C TYR A 104 -17.77 16.93 6.62
N HIS A 105 -18.18 15.80 6.07
CA HIS A 105 -17.66 14.50 6.47
C HIS A 105 -16.47 14.16 5.56
N VAL A 106 -15.26 14.13 6.12
CA VAL A 106 -14.02 14.02 5.35
C VAL A 106 -13.45 12.62 5.48
N ILE A 107 -13.15 12.00 4.35
CA ILE A 107 -12.58 10.65 4.25
C ILE A 107 -11.29 10.71 3.43
N ALA A 108 -10.22 10.18 3.98
CA ALA A 108 -8.92 10.06 3.29
C ALA A 108 -8.47 8.59 3.31
N PRO A 109 -8.67 7.82 2.22
CA PRO A 109 -8.20 6.44 2.14
C PRO A 109 -6.72 6.35 1.79
N ASP A 110 -6.05 5.29 2.29
CA ASP A 110 -4.83 4.78 1.68
C ASP A 110 -5.23 4.02 0.41
N LEU A 111 -4.72 4.45 -0.74
CA LEU A 111 -5.04 3.83 -2.02
C LEU A 111 -4.48 2.40 -2.12
N ARG A 112 -4.96 1.63 -3.10
CA ARG A 112 -4.43 0.29 -3.42
C ARG A 112 -2.91 0.35 -3.58
N GLY A 113 -2.20 -0.58 -2.93
CA GLY A 113 -0.74 -0.64 -2.96
C GLY A 113 -0.04 0.33 -2.01
N TYR A 114 -0.78 1.13 -1.25
CA TYR A 114 -0.23 2.14 -0.34
C TYR A 114 -0.65 1.90 1.12
N GLY A 115 0.16 2.44 2.01
CA GLY A 115 -0.09 2.57 3.43
C GLY A 115 -0.50 1.27 4.10
N ARG A 116 -1.69 1.29 4.73
CA ARG A 116 -2.25 0.20 5.53
C ARG A 116 -3.33 -0.59 4.79
N THR A 117 -3.71 -0.18 3.57
CA THR A 117 -4.65 -0.91 2.72
C THR A 117 -4.06 -2.24 2.29
N THR A 118 -4.83 -3.32 2.46
CA THR A 118 -4.43 -4.71 2.16
C THR A 118 -5.45 -5.41 1.26
N GLY A 119 -5.17 -6.67 0.89
CA GLY A 119 -6.03 -7.44 -0.01
C GLY A 119 -5.68 -7.30 -1.49
N TRP A 120 -4.60 -6.58 -1.81
CA TRP A 120 -4.06 -6.44 -3.16
C TRP A 120 -2.90 -7.42 -3.39
N SER A 121 -2.69 -7.79 -4.65
CA SER A 121 -1.54 -8.60 -5.08
C SER A 121 -0.33 -7.70 -5.38
N SER A 122 0.87 -8.18 -5.08
CA SER A 122 2.13 -7.53 -5.47
C SER A 122 2.47 -7.72 -6.96
N ASP A 123 1.67 -8.49 -7.68
CA ASP A 123 1.81 -8.68 -9.11
C ASP A 123 1.39 -7.39 -9.85
N TYR A 124 2.35 -6.79 -10.53
CA TYR A 124 2.13 -5.54 -11.26
C TYR A 124 1.02 -5.65 -12.32
N GLU A 125 1.00 -6.75 -13.06
CA GLU A 125 0.01 -6.97 -14.13
C GLU A 125 -1.41 -7.17 -13.58
N THR A 126 -1.51 -7.68 -12.35
CA THR A 126 -2.80 -7.97 -11.74
C THR A 126 -3.39 -6.76 -11.04
N ASP A 127 -2.62 -6.06 -10.21
CA ASP A 127 -3.19 -5.08 -9.28
C ASP A 127 -2.53 -3.70 -9.30
N LEU A 128 -1.29 -3.57 -9.75
CA LEU A 128 -0.51 -2.35 -9.61
C LEU A 128 -0.38 -1.54 -10.90
N THR A 129 -1.05 -1.92 -11.99
CA THR A 129 -1.11 -1.05 -13.18
C THR A 129 -1.86 0.23 -12.83
N PRO A 130 -1.47 1.40 -13.40
CA PRO A 130 -2.15 2.67 -13.14
C PRO A 130 -3.66 2.60 -13.35
N PHE A 131 -4.10 1.86 -14.37
CA PHE A 131 -5.51 1.69 -14.68
C PHE A 131 -6.26 0.88 -13.62
N ARG A 132 -5.66 -0.17 -13.06
CA ARG A 132 -6.27 -1.01 -12.02
C ARG A 132 -6.19 -0.41 -10.62
N MET A 133 -5.28 0.52 -10.38
CA MET A 133 -5.25 1.28 -9.14
C MET A 133 -6.46 2.20 -9.00
N LEU A 134 -7.07 2.60 -10.12
CA LEU A 134 -8.22 3.49 -10.16
C LEU A 134 -9.55 2.77 -10.39
N ASN A 135 -9.52 1.59 -11.01
CA ASN A 135 -10.72 0.88 -11.44
C ASN A 135 -10.67 -0.61 -11.06
N LYS A 136 -11.68 -1.04 -10.38
CA LYS A 136 -12.24 -2.38 -10.47
C LYS A 136 -13.73 -2.33 -10.29
#